data_946b73035993384a632bc97ccf46e076
#
_entry.id   946b73035993384a632bc97ccf46e076
#
_cell.length_a   1.000
_cell.length_b   1.000
_cell.length_c   1.000
_cell.angle_alpha   90.00
_cell.angle_beta   90.00
_cell.angle_gamma   90.00
#
_symmetry.space_group_name_H-M   'P 1'
#
loop_
_entity.id
_entity.type
_entity.pdbx_description
1 polymer ?
#
loop_
_entity_poly.entity_id
_entity_poly.type
_entity_poly.pdbx_seq_one_letter_code
_entity_poly.pdbx_strand_id
1 'polypeptide(L)'
;PTIGGLGKFDESALEKALSGRIASVSATVSNISDDVAGSTTKEDLETMLQLLYLNFTAVRADKDAFQAWQERTISQIEASKANPLSFLGDSVTRYIFPNNPERYPLSVEEVKSVNYDRVLQLFRSRFANARGFEFYFVGNVDEATLRPLVEQYIASLPAQKVYTDKAHTNRVPVERLGTNKKEYSAAMETPMGIVIDGLSAPTIYNQQEGLTSAVLESILDQLYTKTIREDAGGAYSVGVLADVSRFPSPRTNVTVQFQTDP
;
A
#
# COMPACT_ATOMS: atom_id res chain seq x y z
N PRO A 1 -8.68 -9.99 2.35
CA PRO A 1 -10.00 -10.65 2.51
C PRO A 1 -10.33 -11.56 1.35
N THR A 2 -9.84 -11.31 0.15
CA THR A 2 -10.08 -12.11 -1.06
C THR A 2 -9.28 -13.40 -1.15
N ILE A 3 -8.44 -13.71 -0.16
CA ILE A 3 -7.68 -14.96 -0.06
C ILE A 3 -8.56 -16.22 -0.08
N GLY A 4 -9.83 -16.12 0.26
CA GLY A 4 -10.79 -17.23 0.20
C GLY A 4 -11.42 -17.43 -1.19
N GLY A 5 -11.08 -16.58 -2.17
CA GLY A 5 -11.70 -16.58 -3.49
C GLY A 5 -12.96 -15.72 -3.60
N LEU A 6 -13.67 -15.85 -4.71
CA LEU A 6 -14.84 -15.04 -5.07
C LEU A 6 -16.00 -15.91 -5.55
N GLY A 7 -17.21 -15.59 -5.12
CA GLY A 7 -18.41 -16.33 -5.48
C GLY A 7 -18.32 -17.80 -5.07
N LYS A 8 -18.45 -18.69 -6.04
CA LYS A 8 -18.33 -20.14 -5.85
C LYS A 8 -16.90 -20.69 -6.04
N PHE A 9 -15.97 -19.83 -6.46
CA PHE A 9 -14.61 -20.22 -6.75
C PHE A 9 -13.72 -19.97 -5.53
N ASP A 10 -12.99 -20.99 -5.07
CA ASP A 10 -11.82 -20.78 -4.22
C ASP A 10 -10.66 -20.18 -5.04
N GLU A 11 -9.54 -19.87 -4.39
CA GLU A 11 -8.40 -19.24 -5.06
C GLU A 11 -7.90 -20.04 -6.27
N SER A 12 -7.71 -21.37 -6.10
CA SER A 12 -7.20 -22.24 -7.16
C SER A 12 -8.19 -22.42 -8.31
N ALA A 13 -9.48 -22.55 -8.00
CA ALA A 13 -10.53 -22.62 -9.00
C ALA A 13 -10.69 -21.30 -9.78
N LEU A 14 -10.50 -20.15 -9.08
CA LEU A 14 -10.52 -18.84 -9.70
C LEU A 14 -9.33 -18.65 -10.66
N GLU A 15 -8.13 -19.01 -10.25
CA GLU A 15 -6.94 -19.00 -11.11
C GLU A 15 -7.14 -19.86 -12.37
N LYS A 16 -7.68 -21.07 -12.22
CA LYS A 16 -7.99 -21.95 -13.35
C LYS A 16 -9.04 -21.35 -14.26
N ALA A 17 -10.09 -20.74 -13.72
CA ALA A 17 -11.14 -20.09 -14.49
C ALA A 17 -10.63 -18.86 -15.27
N LEU A 18 -9.60 -18.20 -14.76
CA LEU A 18 -8.96 -17.05 -15.38
C LEU A 18 -7.75 -17.42 -16.27
N SER A 19 -7.42 -18.72 -16.37
CA SER A 19 -6.33 -19.17 -17.22
C SER A 19 -6.54 -18.73 -18.67
N GLY A 20 -5.53 -18.05 -19.25
CA GLY A 20 -5.61 -17.48 -20.60
C GLY A 20 -6.35 -16.14 -20.68
N ARG A 21 -6.82 -15.57 -19.57
CA ARG A 21 -7.40 -14.23 -19.47
C ARG A 21 -6.40 -13.25 -18.90
N ILE A 22 -6.45 -12.03 -19.39
CA ILE A 22 -5.65 -10.90 -18.86
C ILE A 22 -6.61 -9.95 -18.16
N ALA A 23 -7.05 -10.35 -16.98
CA ALA A 23 -7.93 -9.56 -16.13
C ALA A 23 -7.56 -9.76 -14.67
N SER A 24 -7.40 -8.66 -13.94
CA SER A 24 -7.14 -8.68 -12.50
C SER A 24 -7.97 -7.62 -11.78
N VAL A 25 -8.40 -7.92 -10.56
CA VAL A 25 -9.07 -6.96 -9.67
C VAL A 25 -8.58 -7.21 -8.25
N SER A 26 -8.20 -6.15 -7.57
CA SER A 26 -7.86 -6.17 -6.16
C SER A 26 -8.66 -5.14 -5.38
N ALA A 27 -9.16 -5.52 -4.22
CA ALA A 27 -9.84 -4.64 -3.29
C ALA A 27 -8.93 -4.36 -2.09
N THR A 28 -8.76 -3.10 -1.75
CA THR A 28 -7.89 -2.64 -0.67
C THR A 28 -8.68 -1.75 0.28
N VAL A 29 -8.52 -1.97 1.58
CA VAL A 29 -8.98 -1.08 2.63
C VAL A 29 -7.76 -0.40 3.21
N SER A 30 -7.66 0.91 3.08
CA SER A 30 -6.57 1.71 3.62
C SER A 30 -7.02 2.59 4.78
N ASN A 31 -6.12 3.37 5.34
CA ASN A 31 -6.44 4.31 6.43
C ASN A 31 -7.29 5.49 5.96
N ILE A 32 -7.34 5.76 4.66
CA ILE A 32 -7.95 6.97 4.07
C ILE A 32 -8.97 6.67 2.97
N SER A 33 -8.94 5.48 2.38
CA SER A 33 -9.82 5.10 1.27
C SER A 33 -10.09 3.60 1.24
N ASP A 34 -11.20 3.24 0.64
CA ASP A 34 -11.53 1.90 0.22
C ASP A 34 -11.49 1.90 -1.31
N ASP A 35 -10.61 1.09 -1.88
CA ASP A 35 -10.31 1.13 -3.30
C ASP A 35 -10.51 -0.25 -3.95
N VAL A 36 -10.99 -0.26 -5.19
CA VAL A 36 -10.97 -1.43 -6.06
C VAL A 36 -10.24 -1.05 -7.34
N ALA A 37 -9.08 -1.63 -7.55
CA ALA A 37 -8.29 -1.43 -8.75
C ALA A 37 -8.38 -2.65 -9.67
N GLY A 38 -8.52 -2.43 -10.97
CA GLY A 38 -8.55 -3.47 -11.98
C GLY A 38 -7.67 -3.13 -13.16
N SER A 39 -7.12 -4.15 -13.81
CA SER A 39 -6.37 -4.05 -15.06
C SER A 39 -6.77 -5.17 -15.99
N THR A 40 -6.90 -4.84 -17.29
CA THR A 40 -7.36 -5.79 -18.29
C THR A 40 -6.95 -5.38 -19.70
N THR A 41 -7.06 -6.30 -20.65
CA THR A 41 -7.12 -5.99 -22.09
C THR A 41 -8.55 -5.63 -22.50
N LYS A 42 -8.72 -5.13 -23.72
CA LYS A 42 -10.05 -4.83 -24.27
C LYS A 42 -10.92 -6.09 -24.37
N GLU A 43 -10.31 -7.22 -24.73
CA GLU A 43 -10.97 -8.51 -24.92
C GLU A 43 -11.49 -9.10 -23.61
N ASP A 44 -10.80 -8.84 -22.50
CA ASP A 44 -11.15 -9.36 -21.18
C ASP A 44 -11.82 -8.34 -20.25
N LEU A 45 -12.27 -7.19 -20.81
CA LEU A 45 -12.92 -6.12 -20.06
C LEU A 45 -14.12 -6.60 -19.24
N GLU A 46 -14.97 -7.43 -19.83
CA GLU A 46 -16.12 -8.00 -19.14
C GLU A 46 -15.69 -8.90 -17.98
N THR A 47 -14.65 -9.72 -18.17
CA THR A 47 -14.09 -10.55 -17.10
C THR A 47 -13.60 -9.70 -15.90
N MET A 48 -12.93 -8.59 -16.16
CA MET A 48 -12.52 -7.65 -15.10
C MET A 48 -13.74 -7.09 -14.36
N LEU A 49 -14.79 -6.68 -15.06
CA LEU A 49 -16.01 -6.14 -14.44
C LEU A 49 -16.78 -7.21 -13.65
N GLN A 50 -16.77 -8.47 -14.08
CA GLN A 50 -17.29 -9.60 -13.31
C GLN A 50 -16.52 -9.78 -11.99
N LEU A 51 -15.19 -9.73 -12.03
CA LEU A 51 -14.34 -9.80 -10.84
C LEU A 51 -14.60 -8.61 -9.90
N LEU A 52 -14.76 -7.40 -10.45
CA LEU A 52 -15.12 -6.21 -9.69
C LEU A 52 -16.47 -6.43 -8.98
N TYR A 53 -17.48 -6.85 -9.70
CA TYR A 53 -18.81 -7.12 -9.15
C TYR A 53 -18.76 -8.14 -8.00
N LEU A 54 -18.00 -9.23 -8.16
CA LEU A 54 -17.84 -10.25 -7.13
C LEU A 54 -17.09 -9.74 -5.89
N ASN A 55 -16.17 -8.80 -6.03
CA ASN A 55 -15.50 -8.17 -4.88
C ASN A 55 -16.48 -7.37 -4.01
N PHE A 56 -17.50 -6.75 -4.61
CA PHE A 56 -18.56 -6.06 -3.86
C PHE A 56 -19.60 -7.01 -3.27
N THR A 57 -19.94 -8.09 -3.97
CA THR A 57 -21.16 -8.87 -3.68
C THR A 57 -20.92 -10.25 -3.11
N ALA A 58 -19.78 -10.86 -3.42
CA ALA A 58 -19.61 -12.30 -3.19
C ALA A 58 -18.19 -12.70 -2.77
N VAL A 59 -17.59 -11.98 -1.82
CA VAL A 59 -16.32 -12.40 -1.20
C VAL A 59 -16.55 -13.68 -0.40
N ARG A 60 -15.83 -14.74 -0.77
CA ARG A 60 -15.94 -16.06 -0.19
C ARG A 60 -15.17 -16.14 1.13
N ALA A 61 -15.75 -16.80 2.12
CA ALA A 61 -15.06 -17.16 3.35
C ALA A 61 -14.36 -18.52 3.16
N ASP A 62 -13.08 -18.58 3.54
CA ASP A 62 -12.28 -19.80 3.54
C ASP A 62 -11.32 -19.79 4.72
N LYS A 63 -11.60 -20.61 5.72
CA LYS A 63 -10.81 -20.66 6.96
C LYS A 63 -9.44 -21.28 6.75
N ASP A 64 -9.35 -22.27 5.85
CA ASP A 64 -8.08 -22.94 5.56
C ASP A 64 -7.13 -21.99 4.82
N ALA A 65 -7.64 -21.26 3.85
CA ALA A 65 -6.87 -20.20 3.17
C ALA A 65 -6.42 -19.09 4.14
N PHE A 66 -7.27 -18.73 5.10
CA PHE A 66 -6.90 -17.77 6.15
C PHE A 66 -5.81 -18.31 7.06
N GLN A 67 -5.90 -19.55 7.50
CA GLN A 67 -4.86 -20.18 8.32
C GLN A 67 -3.52 -20.24 7.57
N ALA A 68 -3.53 -20.64 6.31
CA ALA A 68 -2.34 -20.67 5.48
C ALA A 68 -1.73 -19.24 5.30
N TRP A 69 -2.57 -18.20 5.18
CA TRP A 69 -2.11 -16.83 5.19
C TRP A 69 -1.45 -16.45 6.52
N GLN A 70 -2.05 -16.79 7.66
CA GLN A 70 -1.45 -16.52 8.98
C GLN A 70 -0.07 -17.16 9.12
N GLU A 71 0.05 -18.44 8.78
CA GLU A 71 1.30 -19.19 8.87
C GLU A 71 2.40 -18.58 7.99
N ARG A 72 2.07 -18.25 6.73
CA ARG A 72 3.01 -17.57 5.82
C ARG A 72 3.43 -16.20 6.34
N THR A 73 2.48 -15.41 6.84
CA THR A 73 2.75 -14.08 7.36
C THR A 73 3.64 -14.13 8.60
N ILE A 74 3.37 -15.07 9.53
CA ILE A 74 4.21 -15.28 10.71
C ILE A 74 5.63 -15.65 10.29
N SER A 75 5.79 -16.61 9.37
CA SER A 75 7.11 -17.03 8.87
C SER A 75 7.86 -15.86 8.21
N GLN A 76 7.18 -15.01 7.46
CA GLN A 76 7.77 -13.80 6.87
C GLN A 76 8.22 -12.79 7.95
N ILE A 77 7.41 -12.56 8.98
CA ILE A 77 7.77 -11.68 10.09
C ILE A 77 8.99 -12.24 10.84
N GLU A 78 9.03 -13.53 11.11
CA GLU A 78 10.17 -14.17 11.78
C GLU A 78 11.44 -14.09 10.94
N ALA A 79 11.36 -14.36 9.65
CA ALA A 79 12.48 -14.22 8.73
C ALA A 79 12.97 -12.76 8.64
N SER A 80 12.06 -11.79 8.66
CA SER A 80 12.43 -10.36 8.59
C SER A 80 13.19 -9.87 9.82
N LYS A 81 13.01 -10.50 10.99
CA LYS A 81 13.74 -10.15 12.22
C LYS A 81 15.24 -10.38 12.10
N ALA A 82 15.66 -11.32 11.26
CA ALA A 82 17.08 -11.59 10.99
C ALA A 82 17.70 -10.59 9.99
N ASN A 83 16.89 -9.75 9.33
CA ASN A 83 17.35 -8.78 8.37
C ASN A 83 17.64 -7.43 9.05
N PRO A 84 18.90 -6.94 9.05
CA PRO A 84 19.26 -5.68 9.68
C PRO A 84 18.54 -4.45 9.12
N LEU A 85 18.21 -4.45 7.81
CA LEU A 85 17.45 -3.37 7.19
C LEU A 85 16.02 -3.31 7.72
N SER A 86 15.39 -4.47 7.95
CA SER A 86 14.06 -4.54 8.57
C SER A 86 14.08 -4.03 10.00
N PHE A 87 15.10 -4.41 10.78
CA PHE A 87 15.31 -3.89 12.12
C PHE A 87 15.47 -2.37 12.14
N LEU A 88 16.30 -1.82 11.23
CA LEU A 88 16.49 -0.38 11.12
C LEU A 88 15.19 0.33 10.73
N GLY A 89 14.49 -0.14 9.70
CA GLY A 89 13.22 0.45 9.23
C GLY A 89 12.14 0.48 10.33
N ASP A 90 12.02 -0.61 11.10
CA ASP A 90 11.09 -0.69 12.23
C ASP A 90 11.48 0.27 13.36
N SER A 91 12.77 0.34 13.68
CA SER A 91 13.33 1.24 14.69
C SER A 91 13.13 2.71 14.32
N VAL A 92 13.39 3.08 13.07
CA VAL A 92 13.17 4.42 12.54
C VAL A 92 11.68 4.78 12.56
N THR A 93 10.81 3.87 12.12
CA THR A 93 9.35 4.09 12.14
C THR A 93 8.84 4.36 13.55
N ARG A 94 9.25 3.57 14.54
CA ARG A 94 8.87 3.76 15.96
C ARG A 94 9.45 5.04 16.55
N TYR A 95 10.61 5.45 16.09
CA TYR A 95 11.23 6.70 16.53
C TYR A 95 10.51 7.94 15.99
N ILE A 96 10.16 7.91 14.69
CA ILE A 96 9.45 9.03 14.04
C ILE A 96 8.01 9.12 14.51
N PHE A 97 7.32 7.99 14.68
CA PHE A 97 5.91 7.91 15.06
C PHE A 97 5.72 7.30 16.47
N PRO A 98 6.16 7.99 17.53
CA PRO A 98 6.04 7.44 18.88
C PRO A 98 4.56 7.23 19.24
N ASN A 99 4.24 6.07 19.83
CA ASN A 99 2.90 5.70 20.26
C ASN A 99 1.84 5.66 19.15
N ASN A 100 2.26 5.36 17.92
CA ASN A 100 1.35 5.19 16.79
C ASN A 100 1.43 3.75 16.22
N PRO A 101 0.75 2.78 16.86
CA PRO A 101 0.81 1.38 16.43
C PRO A 101 0.28 1.15 15.01
N GLU A 102 -0.58 2.01 14.47
CA GLU A 102 -1.09 1.90 13.10
C GLU A 102 0.01 2.05 12.02
N ARG A 103 1.17 2.61 12.40
CA ARG A 103 2.34 2.76 11.54
C ARG A 103 3.37 1.64 11.71
N TYR A 104 3.24 0.83 12.77
CA TYR A 104 4.22 -0.20 13.06
C TYR A 104 3.98 -1.44 12.17
N PRO A 105 5.04 -2.16 11.79
CA PRO A 105 4.88 -3.48 11.19
C PRO A 105 4.09 -4.40 12.12
N LEU A 106 3.30 -5.28 11.52
CA LEU A 106 2.54 -6.28 12.28
C LEU A 106 3.48 -7.19 13.09
N SER A 107 3.11 -7.43 14.33
CA SER A 107 3.75 -8.44 15.17
C SER A 107 3.14 -9.83 14.95
N VAL A 108 3.86 -10.86 15.35
CA VAL A 108 3.36 -12.25 15.33
C VAL A 108 2.10 -12.39 16.19
N GLU A 109 2.08 -11.72 17.34
CA GLU A 109 0.95 -11.73 18.29
C GLU A 109 -0.29 -11.09 17.67
N GLU A 110 -0.13 -9.97 16.96
CA GLU A 110 -1.22 -9.32 16.25
C GLU A 110 -1.77 -10.22 15.15
N VAL A 111 -0.91 -10.83 14.31
CA VAL A 111 -1.34 -11.77 13.26
C VAL A 111 -2.11 -12.96 13.87
N LYS A 112 -1.63 -13.54 14.98
CA LYS A 112 -2.33 -14.64 15.68
C LYS A 112 -3.67 -14.21 16.26
N SER A 113 -3.82 -12.95 16.66
CA SER A 113 -5.04 -12.41 17.26
C SER A 113 -6.12 -12.02 16.24
N VAL A 114 -5.82 -12.03 14.92
CA VAL A 114 -6.78 -11.65 13.89
C VAL A 114 -8.00 -12.56 13.90
N ASN A 115 -9.17 -11.98 14.09
CA ASN A 115 -10.44 -12.66 13.97
C ASN A 115 -10.95 -12.60 12.52
N TYR A 116 -10.90 -13.72 11.82
CA TYR A 116 -11.26 -13.80 10.40
C TYR A 116 -12.72 -13.41 10.12
N ASP A 117 -13.65 -13.85 10.94
CA ASP A 117 -15.07 -13.52 10.76
C ASP A 117 -15.30 -12.00 10.90
N ARG A 118 -14.56 -11.36 11.80
CA ARG A 118 -14.58 -9.90 11.95
C ARG A 118 -13.97 -9.19 10.76
N VAL A 119 -12.87 -9.69 10.20
CA VAL A 119 -12.26 -9.16 8.98
C VAL A 119 -13.25 -9.22 7.82
N LEU A 120 -13.91 -10.35 7.60
CA LEU A 120 -14.91 -10.51 6.56
C LEU A 120 -16.13 -9.58 6.77
N GLN A 121 -16.59 -9.46 8.02
CA GLN A 121 -17.68 -8.55 8.36
C GLN A 121 -17.33 -7.10 8.04
N LEU A 122 -16.14 -6.65 8.44
CA LEU A 122 -15.66 -5.29 8.15
C LEU A 122 -15.52 -5.06 6.65
N PHE A 123 -14.88 -5.97 5.93
CA PHE A 123 -14.74 -5.87 4.48
C PHE A 123 -16.12 -5.77 3.79
N ARG A 124 -17.02 -6.69 4.09
CA ARG A 124 -18.36 -6.67 3.53
C ARG A 124 -19.11 -5.38 3.84
N SER A 125 -18.96 -4.84 5.05
CA SER A 125 -19.63 -3.58 5.42
C SER A 125 -19.08 -2.37 4.64
N ARG A 126 -17.77 -2.38 4.29
CA ARG A 126 -17.14 -1.33 3.49
C ARG A 126 -17.62 -1.33 2.04
N PHE A 127 -17.78 -2.52 1.46
CA PHE A 127 -18.20 -2.70 0.06
C PHE A 127 -19.72 -2.96 -0.10
N ALA A 128 -20.49 -2.99 0.98
CA ALA A 128 -21.96 -3.24 0.91
C ALA A 128 -22.74 -2.10 0.25
N ASN A 129 -22.15 -0.94 0.05
CA ASN A 129 -22.80 0.22 -0.53
C ASN A 129 -21.88 0.91 -1.54
N ALA A 130 -22.13 0.69 -2.82
CA ALA A 130 -21.36 1.29 -3.90
C ALA A 130 -21.67 2.78 -4.14
N ARG A 131 -22.65 3.36 -3.46
CA ARG A 131 -23.10 4.75 -3.69
C ARG A 131 -22.01 5.81 -3.47
N GLY A 132 -21.05 5.55 -2.62
CA GLY A 132 -19.95 6.47 -2.34
C GLY A 132 -18.72 6.27 -3.23
N PHE A 133 -18.74 5.29 -4.13
CA PHE A 133 -17.61 5.00 -5.00
C PHE A 133 -17.69 5.81 -6.29
N GLU A 134 -16.54 6.31 -6.71
CA GLU A 134 -16.31 6.91 -8.02
C GLU A 134 -15.53 5.91 -8.89
N PHE A 135 -16.00 5.71 -10.13
CA PHE A 135 -15.40 4.74 -11.05
C PHE A 135 -14.70 5.45 -12.20
N TYR A 136 -13.41 5.24 -12.32
CA TYR A 136 -12.57 5.82 -13.37
C TYR A 136 -12.08 4.74 -14.32
N PHE A 137 -12.33 4.92 -15.63
CA PHE A 137 -11.85 4.06 -16.68
C PHE A 137 -10.81 4.81 -17.51
N VAL A 138 -9.60 4.28 -17.57
CA VAL A 138 -8.50 4.87 -18.35
C VAL A 138 -7.94 3.81 -19.28
N GLY A 139 -7.96 4.08 -20.58
CA GLY A 139 -7.45 3.14 -21.58
C GLY A 139 -8.08 3.32 -22.95
N ASN A 140 -7.75 2.39 -23.84
CA ASN A 140 -8.29 2.37 -25.21
C ASN A 140 -9.61 1.57 -25.24
N VAL A 141 -10.69 2.17 -24.73
CA VAL A 141 -12.03 1.60 -24.76
C VAL A 141 -13.01 2.66 -25.23
N ASP A 142 -13.91 2.27 -26.13
CA ASP A 142 -14.97 3.16 -26.63
C ASP A 142 -16.21 3.08 -25.73
N GLU A 143 -16.98 4.16 -25.72
CA GLU A 143 -18.20 4.27 -24.90
C GLU A 143 -19.27 3.24 -25.29
N ALA A 144 -19.40 2.90 -26.56
CA ALA A 144 -20.39 1.94 -27.03
C ALA A 144 -20.13 0.53 -26.48
N THR A 145 -18.87 0.16 -26.33
CA THR A 145 -18.45 -1.11 -25.69
C THR A 145 -18.56 -1.03 -24.15
N LEU A 146 -18.15 0.08 -23.55
CA LEU A 146 -18.07 0.21 -22.10
C LEU A 146 -19.44 0.40 -21.45
N ARG A 147 -20.32 1.22 -22.02
CA ARG A 147 -21.62 1.60 -21.42
C ARG A 147 -22.48 0.40 -21.03
N PRO A 148 -22.78 -0.58 -21.92
CA PRO A 148 -23.63 -1.72 -21.52
C PRO A 148 -23.02 -2.56 -20.40
N LEU A 149 -21.69 -2.68 -20.35
CA LEU A 149 -21.00 -3.41 -19.29
C LEU A 149 -21.05 -2.64 -17.95
N VAL A 150 -20.92 -1.32 -17.97
CA VAL A 150 -21.10 -0.48 -16.79
C VAL A 150 -22.54 -0.57 -16.26
N GLU A 151 -23.53 -0.50 -17.14
CA GLU A 151 -24.93 -0.66 -16.78
C GLU A 151 -25.21 -2.05 -16.16
N GLN A 152 -24.60 -3.09 -16.70
CA GLN A 152 -24.77 -4.46 -16.22
C GLN A 152 -24.07 -4.70 -14.87
N TYR A 153 -22.81 -4.33 -14.73
CA TYR A 153 -21.97 -4.72 -13.58
C TYR A 153 -21.83 -3.63 -12.52
N ILE A 154 -21.80 -2.35 -12.87
CA ILE A 154 -21.61 -1.27 -11.92
C ILE A 154 -22.95 -0.71 -11.46
N ALA A 155 -23.87 -0.43 -12.38
CA ALA A 155 -25.16 0.11 -12.00
C ALA A 155 -26.03 -0.89 -11.20
N SER A 156 -25.72 -2.18 -11.28
CA SER A 156 -26.37 -3.24 -10.51
C SER A 156 -25.72 -3.53 -9.15
N LEU A 157 -24.63 -2.82 -8.81
CA LEU A 157 -24.01 -2.98 -7.49
C LEU A 157 -24.95 -2.56 -6.35
N PRO A 158 -24.85 -3.17 -5.18
CA PRO A 158 -25.64 -2.78 -4.02
C PRO A 158 -25.46 -1.29 -3.71
N ALA A 159 -26.56 -0.55 -3.66
CA ALA A 159 -26.57 0.86 -3.34
C ALA A 159 -27.68 1.17 -2.33
N GLN A 160 -27.32 1.67 -1.15
CA GLN A 160 -28.26 2.09 -0.12
C GLN A 160 -28.72 3.53 -0.39
N LYS A 161 -29.97 3.86 0.00
CA LYS A 161 -30.52 5.20 -0.19
C LYS A 161 -29.78 6.29 0.60
N VAL A 162 -29.22 5.92 1.74
CA VAL A 162 -28.48 6.83 2.63
C VAL A 162 -27.02 6.43 2.68
N TYR A 163 -26.16 7.33 2.29
CA TYR A 163 -24.73 7.22 2.53
C TYR A 163 -24.42 7.84 3.88
N THR A 164 -24.00 7.03 4.83
CA THR A 164 -23.74 7.45 6.22
C THR A 164 -22.25 7.44 6.57
N ASP A 165 -21.37 7.45 5.58
CA ASP A 165 -19.96 7.53 5.87
C ASP A 165 -19.66 8.88 6.53
N LYS A 166 -19.44 8.84 7.82
CA LYS A 166 -18.93 10.00 8.56
C LYS A 166 -17.43 9.99 8.33
N ALA A 167 -16.95 10.97 7.59
CA ALA A 167 -15.53 11.24 7.54
C ALA A 167 -14.99 11.24 8.99
N HIS A 168 -14.25 10.20 9.35
CA HIS A 168 -13.55 10.19 10.62
C HIS A 168 -12.53 11.30 10.56
N THR A 169 -12.60 12.23 11.50
CA THR A 169 -11.58 13.27 11.67
C THR A 169 -10.23 12.56 11.73
N ASN A 170 -9.42 12.84 10.73
CA ASN A 170 -8.10 12.25 10.60
C ASN A 170 -7.34 12.42 11.91
N ARG A 171 -7.03 11.35 12.58
CA ARG A 171 -5.99 11.36 13.60
C ARG A 171 -4.69 11.65 12.86
N VAL A 172 -4.26 12.90 12.91
CA VAL A 172 -2.92 13.24 12.41
C VAL A 172 -1.94 12.46 13.27
N PRO A 173 -1.13 11.58 12.68
CA PRO A 173 -0.11 10.86 13.44
C PRO A 173 0.77 11.88 14.14
N VAL A 174 1.06 11.66 15.42
CA VAL A 174 2.04 12.47 16.12
C VAL A 174 3.41 12.07 15.58
N GLU A 175 4.01 12.96 14.80
CA GLU A 175 5.37 12.81 14.31
C GLU A 175 6.35 13.52 15.23
N ARG A 176 7.53 12.95 15.39
CA ARG A 176 8.63 13.65 16.08
C ARG A 176 9.14 14.76 15.17
N LEU A 177 8.95 16.01 15.60
CA LEU A 177 9.35 17.20 14.87
C LEU A 177 10.75 17.67 15.27
N GLY A 178 11.34 18.55 14.45
CA GLY A 178 12.63 19.19 14.65
C GLY A 178 13.80 18.32 14.21
N THR A 179 15.02 18.82 14.43
CA THR A 179 16.24 18.10 14.09
C THR A 179 16.52 17.02 15.12
N ASN A 180 16.58 15.79 14.68
CA ASN A 180 16.80 14.64 15.52
C ASN A 180 17.91 13.77 14.93
N LYS A 181 18.77 13.23 15.78
CA LYS A 181 19.77 12.22 15.43
C LYS A 181 19.58 11.00 16.33
N LYS A 182 19.55 9.82 15.73
CA LYS A 182 19.43 8.56 16.46
C LYS A 182 20.34 7.52 15.83
N GLU A 183 21.04 6.78 16.65
CA GLU A 183 21.90 5.69 16.25
C GLU A 183 21.33 4.36 16.77
N TYR A 184 21.44 3.33 15.95
CA TYR A 184 21.05 1.98 16.28
C TYR A 184 22.18 1.02 15.94
N SER A 185 22.31 -0.03 16.73
CA SER A 185 23.30 -1.08 16.48
C SER A 185 22.61 -2.43 16.48
N ALA A 186 22.94 -3.28 15.54
CA ALA A 186 22.50 -4.65 15.45
C ALA A 186 23.67 -5.56 15.09
N ALA A 187 23.67 -6.80 15.60
CA ALA A 187 24.67 -7.79 15.25
C ALA A 187 24.47 -8.22 13.78
N MET A 188 25.55 -8.28 13.01
CA MET A 188 25.54 -8.62 11.60
C MET A 188 26.74 -9.51 11.27
N GLU A 189 26.59 -10.45 10.32
CA GLU A 189 27.69 -11.28 9.85
C GLU A 189 28.74 -10.43 9.12
N THR A 190 28.30 -9.52 8.24
CA THR A 190 29.18 -8.56 7.57
C THR A 190 28.85 -7.17 8.11
N PRO A 191 29.77 -6.53 8.82
CA PRO A 191 29.56 -5.18 9.33
C PRO A 191 29.29 -4.19 8.20
N MET A 192 28.27 -3.35 8.38
CA MET A 192 27.94 -2.25 7.46
C MET A 192 27.36 -1.07 8.23
N GLY A 193 27.62 0.12 7.78
CA GLY A 193 26.93 1.32 8.19
C GLY A 193 25.75 1.62 7.24
N ILE A 194 24.61 2.05 7.80
CA ILE A 194 23.46 2.50 7.00
C ILE A 194 23.09 3.88 7.52
N VAL A 195 23.03 4.84 6.61
CA VAL A 195 22.60 6.20 6.92
C VAL A 195 21.26 6.47 6.24
N ILE A 196 20.31 6.99 7.01
CA ILE A 196 19.04 7.49 6.51
C ILE A 196 18.87 8.92 7.03
N ASP A 197 18.84 9.89 6.12
CA ASP A 197 18.56 11.29 6.41
C ASP A 197 17.20 11.64 5.83
N GLY A 198 16.26 12.02 6.70
CA GLY A 198 14.89 12.33 6.35
C GLY A 198 14.54 13.78 6.66
N LEU A 199 14.12 14.51 5.65
CA LEU A 199 13.64 15.89 5.74
C LEU A 199 12.14 15.92 5.42
N SER A 200 11.36 16.65 6.19
CA SER A 200 9.93 16.80 5.94
C SER A 200 9.47 18.21 6.29
N ALA A 201 8.75 18.84 5.38
CA ALA A 201 8.22 20.20 5.55
C ALA A 201 6.76 20.31 5.09
N PRO A 202 5.92 21.12 5.74
CA PRO A 202 4.60 21.45 5.23
C PRO A 202 4.68 22.06 3.84
N THR A 203 3.74 21.69 2.96
CA THR A 203 3.66 22.22 1.59
C THR A 203 2.20 22.33 1.14
N ILE A 204 1.99 22.67 -0.14
CA ILE A 204 0.70 22.63 -0.81
C ILE A 204 0.69 21.43 -1.75
N TYR A 205 -0.33 20.59 -1.63
CA TYR A 205 -0.47 19.44 -2.55
C TYR A 205 -1.06 19.90 -3.88
N ASN A 206 -0.22 19.96 -4.91
CA ASN A 206 -0.60 20.24 -6.29
C ASN A 206 0.41 19.63 -7.28
N GLN A 207 0.08 19.67 -8.56
CA GLN A 207 0.93 19.10 -9.61
C GLN A 207 2.30 19.80 -9.70
N GLN A 208 2.34 21.12 -9.51
CA GLN A 208 3.60 21.88 -9.58
C GLN A 208 4.58 21.45 -8.50
N GLU A 209 4.11 21.28 -7.26
CA GLU A 209 4.95 20.79 -6.16
C GLU A 209 5.42 19.35 -6.40
N GLY A 210 4.56 18.50 -6.97
CA GLY A 210 4.95 17.15 -7.37
C GLY A 210 6.06 17.13 -8.41
N LEU A 211 5.95 17.97 -9.45
CA LEU A 211 7.01 18.11 -10.46
C LEU A 211 8.29 18.70 -9.87
N THR A 212 8.17 19.70 -9.01
CA THR A 212 9.31 20.31 -8.32
C THR A 212 10.06 19.27 -7.47
N SER A 213 9.32 18.42 -6.73
CA SER A 213 9.93 17.33 -5.95
C SER A 213 10.63 16.30 -6.83
N ALA A 214 10.06 15.92 -7.98
CA ALA A 214 10.72 14.99 -8.90
C ALA A 214 12.00 15.57 -9.51
N VAL A 215 12.04 16.87 -9.83
CA VAL A 215 13.27 17.55 -10.28
C VAL A 215 14.28 17.63 -9.14
N LEU A 216 13.85 17.96 -7.94
CA LEU A 216 14.70 18.01 -6.74
C LEU A 216 15.35 16.64 -6.47
N GLU A 217 14.57 15.56 -6.54
CA GLU A 217 15.07 14.19 -6.43
C GLU A 217 16.21 13.93 -7.39
N SER A 218 15.99 14.22 -8.69
CA SER A 218 17.03 14.00 -9.72
C SER A 218 18.28 14.82 -9.49
N ILE A 219 18.17 16.06 -9.04
CA ILE A 219 19.31 16.94 -8.73
C ILE A 219 20.08 16.40 -7.52
N LEU A 220 19.37 16.06 -6.44
CA LEU A 220 20.00 15.57 -5.21
C LEU A 220 20.63 14.18 -5.42
N ASP A 221 20.00 13.31 -6.19
CA ASP A 221 20.55 11.99 -6.51
C ASP A 221 21.90 12.11 -7.23
N GLN A 222 21.99 12.97 -8.24
CA GLN A 222 23.26 13.25 -8.94
C GLN A 222 24.30 13.91 -8.01
N LEU A 223 23.88 14.89 -7.21
CA LEU A 223 24.76 15.59 -6.30
C LEU A 223 25.36 14.65 -5.24
N TYR A 224 24.49 13.86 -4.57
CA TYR A 224 24.94 12.95 -3.52
C TYR A 224 25.70 11.75 -4.08
N THR A 225 25.32 11.24 -5.25
CA THR A 225 26.13 10.23 -5.94
C THR A 225 27.54 10.74 -6.19
N LYS A 226 27.69 11.96 -6.70
CA LYS A 226 29.01 12.57 -6.92
C LYS A 226 29.76 12.78 -5.60
N THR A 227 29.15 13.47 -4.63
CA THR A 227 29.86 13.89 -3.42
C THR A 227 30.16 12.75 -2.45
N ILE A 228 29.24 11.81 -2.26
CA ILE A 228 29.39 10.73 -1.28
C ILE A 228 30.08 9.52 -1.91
N ARG A 229 29.68 9.12 -3.12
CA ARG A 229 30.22 7.94 -3.78
C ARG A 229 31.55 8.23 -4.48
N GLU A 230 31.61 9.27 -5.35
CA GLU A 230 32.74 9.51 -6.22
C GLU A 230 33.85 10.30 -5.51
N ASP A 231 33.51 11.44 -4.90
CA ASP A 231 34.51 12.34 -4.30
C ASP A 231 34.99 11.83 -2.94
N ALA A 232 34.08 11.35 -2.09
CA ALA A 232 34.41 10.89 -0.74
C ALA A 232 34.72 9.38 -0.67
N GLY A 233 34.31 8.57 -1.66
CA GLY A 233 34.39 7.11 -1.62
C GLY A 233 33.64 6.47 -0.44
N GLY A 234 32.70 7.21 0.13
CA GLY A 234 32.02 6.85 1.40
C GLY A 234 30.88 5.84 1.24
N ALA A 235 30.45 5.57 0.02
CA ALA A 235 29.34 4.67 -0.23
C ALA A 235 29.44 4.00 -1.60
N TYR A 236 28.90 2.78 -1.73
CA TYR A 236 28.75 2.10 -3.01
C TYR A 236 27.64 2.72 -3.87
N SER A 237 26.53 3.04 -3.25
CA SER A 237 25.38 3.68 -3.87
C SER A 237 24.70 4.64 -2.90
N VAL A 238 24.14 5.69 -3.45
CA VAL A 238 23.29 6.64 -2.72
C VAL A 238 21.94 6.64 -3.40
N GLY A 239 20.86 6.58 -2.65
CA GLY A 239 19.51 6.73 -3.15
C GLY A 239 18.87 7.96 -2.55
N VAL A 240 18.20 8.75 -3.38
CA VAL A 240 17.38 9.88 -2.97
C VAL A 240 15.95 9.62 -3.40
N LEU A 241 15.01 9.93 -2.52
CA LEU A 241 13.59 9.91 -2.81
C LEU A 241 12.99 11.25 -2.36
N ALA A 242 12.26 11.91 -3.24
CA ALA A 242 11.51 13.11 -2.89
C ALA A 242 10.06 13.00 -3.37
N ASP A 243 9.12 13.16 -2.44
CA ASP A 243 7.70 13.08 -2.72
C ASP A 243 6.89 14.20 -2.08
N VAL A 244 5.69 14.41 -2.59
CA VAL A 244 4.69 15.25 -1.95
C VAL A 244 3.52 14.40 -1.50
N SER A 245 3.41 14.18 -0.20
CA SER A 245 2.25 13.49 0.39
C SER A 245 1.06 14.44 0.52
N ARG A 246 -0.16 13.91 0.27
CA ARG A 246 -1.41 14.65 0.48
C ARG A 246 -1.95 14.48 1.90
N PHE A 247 -1.81 13.28 2.44
CA PHE A 247 -2.40 12.86 3.71
C PHE A 247 -1.34 12.40 4.71
N PRO A 248 -1.59 12.60 6.01
CA PRO A 248 -2.76 13.22 6.64
C PRO A 248 -2.78 14.76 6.49
N SER A 249 -1.67 15.38 6.18
CA SER A 249 -1.52 16.80 5.83
C SER A 249 -0.49 16.94 4.71
N PRO A 250 -0.64 17.93 3.82
CA PRO A 250 0.31 18.11 2.72
C PRO A 250 1.73 18.37 3.22
N ARG A 251 2.68 17.54 2.78
CA ARG A 251 4.11 17.65 3.13
C ARG A 251 4.97 17.27 1.94
N THR A 252 6.07 17.98 1.77
CA THR A 252 7.19 17.52 0.94
C THR A 252 8.14 16.75 1.83
N ASN A 253 8.51 15.56 1.41
CA ASN A 253 9.46 14.68 2.08
C ASN A 253 10.66 14.45 1.17
N VAL A 254 11.85 14.44 1.75
CA VAL A 254 13.07 14.05 1.06
C VAL A 254 13.80 13.06 1.94
N THR A 255 14.16 11.91 1.39
CA THR A 255 14.94 10.89 2.08
C THR A 255 16.22 10.61 1.30
N VAL A 256 17.35 10.68 1.96
CA VAL A 256 18.65 10.27 1.43
C VAL A 256 19.09 9.04 2.19
N GLN A 257 19.43 7.97 1.47
CA GLN A 257 19.87 6.73 2.08
C GLN A 257 21.11 6.20 1.37
N PHE A 258 22.08 5.73 2.14
CA PHE A 258 23.25 5.04 1.62
C PHE A 258 23.82 4.04 2.60
N GLN A 259 24.59 3.10 2.05
CA GLN A 259 25.36 2.14 2.82
C GLN A 259 26.84 2.51 2.73
N THR A 260 27.53 2.38 3.85
CA THR A 260 28.96 2.67 3.98
C THR A 260 29.64 1.60 4.81
N ASP A 261 30.95 1.60 4.80
CA ASP A 261 31.73 0.84 5.77
C ASP A 261 31.48 1.40 7.19
N PRO A 262 31.58 0.57 8.22
CA PRO A 262 31.36 0.98 9.62
C PRO A 262 32.28 2.09 10.10
#